data_fc228d18789cf7d008a512066a2ee337
#
_entry.id   fc228d18789cf7d008a512066a2ee337
#
_cell.length_a   1.000
_cell.length_b   1.000
_cell.length_c   1.000
_cell.angle_alpha   90.00
_cell.angle_beta   90.00
_cell.angle_gamma   90.00
#
_symmetry.space_group_name_H-M   'P 1'
#
loop_
_entity.id
_entity.type
_entity.pdbx_description
1 polymer ?
#
loop_
_entity_poly.entity_id
_entity_poly.type
_entity_poly.pdbx_seq_one_letter_code
_entity_poly.pdbx_strand_id
1 'polypeptide(L)'
;MSTHRFSNLVEAIFEDALDRPQADREAFVRSVTDDPKVREHVFELLDRFDEIDAFLETPAVEAADFLDEVESPTSAPPDRSGERIGPFELKEQVGRGGSGVVYRAERVDTFDQEVAIKLLTRPADAGAVLDRFAHEQQVLAALTHPRVARIFDGGATSDGQPYFVMEYVDGQPLDAYCDDERLSIEQRLELFVTVADAVHHAHQNLVVHRDLKPSNVLVTADGQPKLLDFGIAKIIGDDATGLTRTGERWMTPEYAAPEQIRGESISTATDVYQLGVVLYELLTGQRPYHPDSRSLFAIEQAVCEETPTRPSTAVTRSTKPPTPDDVSRNRRTHPAALRSTLRGDLDAIVMKALRKEPGQRYGSAEAVASDIRRFLNEEPVHARDGQWSYRANKFVRRHARPILAATAVLLILTAGAIAYTMQITQERDRARLAEQQATTVTDFLANLFNENSPRNTAGETLSARDLLSRGEARVAQLNAAPRVRLRLLLVLANVRADLNHTSRAD
;
A
#
# COMPACT_ATOMS: atom_id res chain seq x y z
N MET A 1 39.94 -17.56 39.61
CA MET A 1 38.86 -16.50 39.53
C MET A 1 37.80 -17.02 38.62
N SER A 2 36.49 -16.77 38.90
CA SER A 2 35.45 -17.13 37.95
C SER A 2 35.57 -16.25 36.71
N THR A 3 35.33 -16.79 35.52
CA THR A 3 35.45 -16.13 34.21
C THR A 3 34.78 -14.77 34.15
N HIS A 4 33.62 -14.61 34.84
CA HIS A 4 32.89 -13.35 34.94
C HIS A 4 33.62 -12.25 35.75
N ARG A 5 34.36 -12.61 36.81
CA ARG A 5 35.15 -11.64 37.60
C ARG A 5 36.41 -11.17 36.83
N PHE A 6 36.97 -12.03 36.01
CA PHE A 6 38.12 -11.70 35.18
C PHE A 6 37.72 -10.69 34.09
N SER A 7 36.61 -10.93 33.37
CA SER A 7 36.11 -10.04 32.32
C SER A 7 35.77 -8.64 32.86
N ASN A 8 35.03 -8.56 33.97
CA ASN A 8 34.65 -7.26 34.57
C ASN A 8 35.86 -6.46 35.05
N LEU A 9 36.94 -7.15 35.51
CA LEU A 9 38.16 -6.49 35.97
C LEU A 9 38.96 -5.94 34.82
N VAL A 10 39.05 -6.68 33.70
CA VAL A 10 39.71 -6.25 32.45
C VAL A 10 39.01 -5.04 31.88
N GLU A 11 37.66 -5.06 31.79
CA GLU A 11 36.86 -3.99 31.29
C GLU A 11 36.97 -2.68 32.10
N ALA A 12 36.90 -2.78 33.43
CA ALA A 12 37.06 -1.61 34.31
C ALA A 12 38.47 -0.96 34.19
N ILE A 13 39.55 -1.77 34.15
CA ILE A 13 40.95 -1.25 33.96
C ILE A 13 41.11 -0.63 32.58
N PHE A 14 40.50 -1.20 31.55
CA PHE A 14 40.54 -0.68 30.19
C PHE A 14 39.84 0.68 30.08
N GLU A 15 38.65 0.80 30.63
CA GLU A 15 37.89 2.10 30.66
C GLU A 15 38.68 3.18 31.42
N ASP A 16 39.20 2.85 32.62
CA ASP A 16 40.01 3.79 33.40
C ASP A 16 41.34 4.18 32.69
N ALA A 17 41.90 3.31 31.85
CA ALA A 17 43.06 3.60 31.06
C ALA A 17 42.78 4.52 29.87
N LEU A 18 41.61 4.40 29.25
CA LEU A 18 41.19 5.25 28.12
C LEU A 18 41.04 6.72 28.54
N ASP A 19 40.63 6.99 29.77
CA ASP A 19 40.54 8.38 30.33
C ASP A 19 41.88 9.07 30.49
N ARG A 20 42.98 8.40 30.18
CA ARG A 20 44.37 8.92 30.33
C ARG A 20 45.04 9.17 28.99
N PRO A 21 46.01 10.13 28.95
CA PRO A 21 46.83 10.32 27.77
C PRO A 21 47.53 9.01 27.36
N GLN A 22 47.65 8.75 26.06
CA GLN A 22 48.18 7.53 25.48
C GLN A 22 49.56 7.15 26.09
N ALA A 23 50.43 8.12 26.32
CA ALA A 23 51.76 7.91 26.92
C ALA A 23 51.74 7.37 28.35
N ASP A 24 50.61 7.59 29.10
CA ASP A 24 50.48 7.23 30.51
C ASP A 24 49.70 5.93 30.73
N ARG A 25 49.03 5.40 29.69
CA ARG A 25 48.14 4.22 29.76
C ARG A 25 48.84 2.97 30.21
N GLU A 26 50.01 2.66 29.64
CA GLU A 26 50.79 1.50 30.02
C GLU A 26 51.29 1.54 31.47
N ALA A 27 51.77 2.71 31.92
CA ALA A 27 52.24 2.89 33.29
C ALA A 27 51.08 2.73 34.27
N PHE A 28 49.90 3.23 33.95
CA PHE A 28 48.69 3.07 34.74
C PHE A 28 48.26 1.60 34.90
N VAL A 29 48.14 0.85 33.78
CA VAL A 29 47.78 -0.57 33.79
C VAL A 29 48.77 -1.40 34.65
N ARG A 30 50.08 -1.11 34.58
CA ARG A 30 51.10 -1.76 35.38
C ARG A 30 50.97 -1.41 36.89
N SER A 31 50.43 -0.24 37.22
CA SER A 31 50.24 0.19 38.63
C SER A 31 48.98 -0.39 39.29
N VAL A 32 47.96 -0.75 38.48
CA VAL A 32 46.60 -1.13 39.00
C VAL A 32 46.50 -2.65 39.17
N THR A 33 47.21 -3.45 38.37
CA THR A 33 47.15 -4.91 38.46
C THR A 33 48.48 -5.59 38.37
N ASP A 34 48.76 -6.56 39.27
CA ASP A 34 49.93 -7.43 39.21
C ASP A 34 49.69 -8.76 38.48
N ASP A 35 48.41 -9.05 38.09
CA ASP A 35 48.04 -10.26 37.38
C ASP A 35 48.51 -10.16 35.90
N PRO A 36 49.45 -11.02 35.46
CA PRO A 36 50.00 -10.95 34.11
C PRO A 36 48.96 -11.20 33.03
N LYS A 37 47.94 -12.02 33.29
CA LYS A 37 46.88 -12.31 32.31
C LYS A 37 45.93 -11.13 32.12
N VAL A 38 45.61 -10.40 33.20
CA VAL A 38 44.78 -9.20 33.12
C VAL A 38 45.52 -8.10 32.37
N ARG A 39 46.80 -7.90 32.64
CA ARG A 39 47.63 -6.92 31.93
C ARG A 39 47.74 -7.21 30.43
N GLU A 40 48.00 -8.46 30.07
CA GLU A 40 48.10 -8.89 28.66
C GLU A 40 46.80 -8.57 27.89
N HIS A 41 45.66 -8.91 28.46
CA HIS A 41 44.36 -8.62 27.82
C HIS A 41 44.03 -7.11 27.74
N VAL A 42 44.39 -6.33 28.77
CA VAL A 42 44.18 -4.88 28.72
C VAL A 42 45.07 -4.22 27.68
N PHE A 43 46.33 -4.65 27.58
CA PHE A 43 47.24 -4.14 26.55
C PHE A 43 46.79 -4.52 25.15
N GLU A 44 46.34 -5.74 24.94
CA GLU A 44 45.77 -6.16 23.65
C GLU A 44 44.51 -5.31 23.24
N LEU A 45 43.73 -4.92 24.19
CA LEU A 45 42.55 -4.02 23.96
C LEU A 45 42.99 -2.58 23.69
N LEU A 46 44.02 -2.08 24.39
CA LEU A 46 44.57 -0.73 24.17
C LEU A 46 45.24 -0.61 22.81
N ASP A 47 46.04 -1.61 22.42
CA ASP A 47 46.70 -1.64 21.10
C ASP A 47 45.64 -1.62 19.98
N ARG A 48 44.59 -2.42 20.08
CA ARG A 48 43.50 -2.41 19.12
C ARG A 48 42.72 -1.08 19.09
N PHE A 49 42.56 -0.46 20.22
CA PHE A 49 41.87 0.85 20.31
C PHE A 49 42.74 1.93 19.65
N ASP A 50 44.05 1.94 19.93
CA ASP A 50 44.97 2.92 19.35
C ASP A 50 45.15 2.73 17.83
N GLU A 51 45.08 1.48 17.31
CA GLU A 51 45.03 1.20 15.87
C GLU A 51 43.76 1.76 15.22
N ILE A 52 42.60 1.63 15.89
CA ILE A 52 41.32 2.16 15.42
C ILE A 52 41.32 3.70 15.47
N ASP A 53 41.85 4.30 16.53
CA ASP A 53 41.92 5.74 16.72
C ASP A 53 42.86 6.39 15.69
N ALA A 54 44.02 5.79 15.42
CA ALA A 54 44.93 6.19 14.36
C ALA A 54 44.31 6.10 12.96
N PHE A 55 43.46 5.08 12.72
CA PHE A 55 42.66 4.94 11.49
C PHE A 55 41.64 6.05 11.33
N LEU A 56 40.96 6.46 12.43
CA LEU A 56 39.93 7.51 12.41
C LEU A 56 40.52 8.92 12.24
N GLU A 57 41.80 9.14 12.64
CA GLU A 57 42.51 10.41 12.46
C GLU A 57 43.16 10.57 11.07
N THR A 58 43.20 9.52 10.26
CA THR A 58 43.84 9.52 8.92
C THR A 58 42.87 10.22 7.93
N PRO A 59 43.34 11.22 7.12
CA PRO A 59 42.51 11.89 6.12
C PRO A 59 41.88 10.89 5.13
N ALA A 60 40.64 11.09 4.78
CA ALA A 60 39.80 10.16 3.97
C ALA A 60 40.46 9.74 2.61
N VAL A 61 41.43 10.45 2.12
CA VAL A 61 42.18 10.13 0.89
C VAL A 61 43.26 9.05 1.12
N GLU A 62 43.90 9.06 2.29
CA GLU A 62 44.89 8.02 2.66
C GLU A 62 44.20 6.76 3.22
N ALA A 63 43.02 6.92 3.84
CA ALA A 63 42.22 5.79 4.29
C ALA A 63 41.64 4.96 3.13
N ALA A 64 41.44 5.54 1.95
CA ALA A 64 40.97 4.81 0.76
C ALA A 64 42.05 3.84 0.23
N ASP A 65 43.32 4.23 0.24
CA ASP A 65 44.44 3.36 -0.17
C ASP A 65 44.66 2.22 0.85
N PHE A 66 44.41 2.47 2.14
CA PHE A 66 44.48 1.47 3.20
C PHE A 66 43.33 0.47 3.16
N LEU A 67 42.14 0.91 2.77
CA LEU A 67 40.97 0.04 2.56
C LEU A 67 41.13 -0.87 1.34
N ASP A 68 41.78 -0.38 0.29
CA ASP A 68 42.17 -1.22 -0.86
C ASP A 68 43.22 -2.29 -0.50
N GLU A 69 44.10 -2.03 0.49
CA GLU A 69 45.08 -3.03 1.00
C GLU A 69 44.43 -4.01 2.01
N VAL A 70 43.44 -3.58 2.80
CA VAL A 70 42.76 -4.43 3.79
C VAL A 70 41.60 -5.23 3.17
N GLU A 71 41.00 -4.75 2.06
CA GLU A 71 40.04 -5.53 1.26
C GLU A 71 40.69 -6.54 0.31
N SER A 72 41.99 -6.80 0.43
CA SER A 72 42.59 -7.93 -0.21
C SER A 72 42.91 -9.06 0.78
N PRO A 73 41.90 -9.70 1.36
CA PRO A 73 42.08 -11.03 1.85
C PRO A 73 41.73 -11.97 0.70
N THR A 74 42.71 -12.74 0.33
CA THR A 74 42.53 -13.98 -0.42
C THR A 74 41.96 -13.81 -1.84
N SER A 75 42.80 -14.14 -2.80
CA SER A 75 42.43 -14.49 -4.17
C SER A 75 40.98 -14.92 -4.26
N ALA A 76 40.20 -14.23 -5.12
CA ALA A 76 38.84 -14.69 -5.49
C ALA A 76 38.90 -16.23 -5.55
N PRO A 77 37.97 -16.93 -4.88
CA PRO A 77 37.96 -18.38 -4.97
C PRO A 77 38.04 -18.75 -6.45
N PRO A 78 38.92 -19.72 -6.81
CA PRO A 78 39.15 -20.03 -8.21
C PRO A 78 37.85 -20.35 -8.91
N ASP A 79 37.71 -19.86 -10.14
CA ASP A 79 36.59 -20.25 -10.99
C ASP A 79 36.59 -21.78 -11.12
N ARG A 80 35.48 -22.40 -10.73
CA ARG A 80 35.31 -23.86 -10.75
C ARG A 80 34.58 -24.34 -12.02
N SER A 81 34.44 -23.48 -13.05
CA SER A 81 33.88 -23.87 -14.34
C SER A 81 34.66 -25.07 -14.94
N GLY A 82 33.92 -26.06 -15.42
CA GLY A 82 34.46 -27.36 -15.88
C GLY A 82 34.61 -28.42 -14.79
N GLU A 83 34.45 -28.09 -13.52
CA GLU A 83 34.48 -29.05 -12.43
C GLU A 83 33.21 -29.90 -12.37
N ARG A 84 33.34 -31.17 -11.94
CA ARG A 84 32.19 -32.07 -11.72
C ARG A 84 31.82 -32.17 -10.24
N ILE A 85 30.55 -31.92 -9.97
CA ILE A 85 29.95 -32.13 -8.64
C ILE A 85 28.88 -33.18 -8.76
N GLY A 86 29.16 -34.40 -8.32
CA GLY A 86 28.27 -35.54 -8.55
C GLY A 86 28.01 -35.77 -10.04
N PRO A 87 26.74 -35.86 -10.49
CA PRO A 87 26.39 -36.03 -11.89
C PRO A 87 26.41 -34.74 -12.73
N PHE A 88 26.74 -33.59 -12.13
CA PHE A 88 26.65 -32.28 -12.77
C PHE A 88 28.03 -31.73 -13.12
N GLU A 89 28.14 -31.09 -14.27
CA GLU A 89 29.31 -30.33 -14.71
C GLU A 89 29.02 -28.83 -14.63
N LEU A 90 29.83 -28.08 -13.89
CA LEU A 90 29.75 -26.63 -13.79
C LEU A 90 30.12 -25.98 -15.13
N LYS A 91 29.28 -25.11 -15.67
CA LYS A 91 29.53 -24.43 -16.95
C LYS A 91 30.06 -23.01 -16.75
N GLU A 92 29.24 -22.13 -16.23
CA GLU A 92 29.60 -20.73 -16.04
C GLU A 92 29.10 -20.22 -14.68
N GLN A 93 29.83 -19.27 -14.12
CA GLN A 93 29.36 -18.57 -12.91
C GLN A 93 28.29 -17.55 -13.29
N VAL A 94 27.08 -17.75 -12.77
CA VAL A 94 25.93 -16.87 -13.03
C VAL A 94 25.62 -15.89 -11.89
N GLY A 95 26.18 -16.14 -10.69
CA GLY A 95 25.99 -15.25 -9.55
C GLY A 95 27.02 -15.43 -8.46
N ARG A 96 27.29 -14.34 -7.73
CA ARG A 96 28.17 -14.34 -6.55
C ARG A 96 27.56 -13.43 -5.48
N GLY A 97 27.58 -13.87 -4.25
CA GLY A 97 27.10 -13.10 -3.11
C GLY A 97 27.71 -13.57 -1.80
N GLY A 98 27.41 -12.92 -0.69
CA GLY A 98 27.93 -13.28 0.63
C GLY A 98 27.64 -14.72 1.04
N SER A 99 26.53 -15.33 0.60
CA SER A 99 26.16 -16.70 0.92
C SER A 99 26.84 -17.77 0.05
N GLY A 100 27.57 -17.39 -1.02
CA GLY A 100 28.22 -18.34 -1.91
C GLY A 100 28.26 -17.93 -3.38
N VAL A 101 28.63 -18.89 -4.23
CA VAL A 101 28.72 -18.72 -5.68
C VAL A 101 27.72 -19.64 -6.37
N VAL A 102 27.01 -19.12 -7.37
CA VAL A 102 26.02 -19.88 -8.17
C VAL A 102 26.59 -20.13 -9.55
N TYR A 103 26.59 -21.39 -9.96
CA TYR A 103 26.99 -21.82 -11.30
C TYR A 103 25.78 -22.37 -12.06
N ARG A 104 25.68 -22.07 -13.33
CA ARG A 104 24.90 -22.84 -14.28
C ARG A 104 25.64 -24.17 -14.50
N ALA A 105 24.92 -25.29 -14.49
CA ALA A 105 25.48 -26.62 -14.62
C ALA A 105 24.58 -27.51 -15.46
N GLU A 106 25.18 -28.51 -16.04
CA GLU A 106 24.48 -29.52 -16.84
C GLU A 106 24.66 -30.91 -16.25
N ARG A 107 23.62 -31.69 -16.24
CA ARG A 107 23.68 -33.08 -15.87
C ARG A 107 24.31 -33.89 -17.02
N VAL A 108 25.29 -34.76 -16.69
CA VAL A 108 26.12 -35.43 -17.73
C VAL A 108 26.04 -36.97 -17.67
N ASP A 109 25.14 -37.53 -16.80
CA ASP A 109 25.10 -38.98 -16.59
C ASP A 109 23.99 -39.72 -17.34
N THR A 110 22.73 -39.22 -17.29
CA THR A 110 21.55 -39.96 -17.75
C THR A 110 20.73 -39.23 -18.80
N PHE A 111 20.46 -37.96 -18.61
CA PHE A 111 19.72 -37.10 -19.55
C PHE A 111 20.17 -35.66 -19.36
N ASP A 112 20.09 -34.89 -20.45
CA ASP A 112 20.47 -33.48 -20.42
C ASP A 112 19.47 -32.71 -19.56
N GLN A 113 19.94 -32.16 -18.46
CA GLN A 113 19.16 -31.29 -17.57
C GLN A 113 20.03 -30.12 -17.14
N GLU A 114 19.54 -28.94 -17.44
CA GLU A 114 20.15 -27.68 -16.99
C GLU A 114 19.70 -27.38 -15.57
N VAL A 115 20.65 -27.02 -14.69
CA VAL A 115 20.42 -26.73 -13.28
C VAL A 115 21.29 -25.55 -12.83
N ALA A 116 20.93 -24.94 -11.71
CA ALA A 116 21.79 -24.02 -10.98
C ALA A 116 22.39 -24.74 -9.77
N ILE A 117 23.70 -24.61 -9.57
CA ILE A 117 24.39 -25.15 -8.40
C ILE A 117 24.95 -23.99 -7.57
N LYS A 118 24.44 -23.86 -6.35
CA LYS A 118 24.90 -22.89 -5.38
C LYS A 118 25.89 -23.53 -4.42
N LEU A 119 27.15 -23.12 -4.52
CA LEU A 119 28.22 -23.50 -3.58
C LEU A 119 28.18 -22.52 -2.41
N LEU A 120 27.92 -23.01 -1.20
CA LEU A 120 27.87 -22.15 -0.02
C LEU A 120 29.27 -21.83 0.48
N THR A 121 29.49 -20.65 1.04
CA THR A 121 30.73 -20.30 1.71
C THR A 121 30.95 -21.24 2.89
N ARG A 122 32.21 -21.73 3.08
CA ARG A 122 32.54 -22.71 4.13
C ARG A 122 32.30 -22.13 5.52
N PRO A 123 31.45 -22.72 6.37
CA PRO A 123 31.45 -22.42 7.79
C PRO A 123 32.68 -23.05 8.49
N ALA A 124 33.12 -22.41 9.56
CA ALA A 124 34.30 -22.86 10.33
C ALA A 124 34.09 -24.24 11.00
N ASP A 125 32.83 -24.67 11.25
CA ASP A 125 32.46 -25.95 11.87
C ASP A 125 31.62 -26.80 10.92
N ALA A 126 32.23 -27.62 10.08
CA ALA A 126 31.56 -28.33 8.99
C ALA A 126 30.61 -29.48 9.46
N GLY A 127 30.84 -30.12 10.60
CA GLY A 127 30.07 -31.31 10.97
C GLY A 127 28.64 -31.06 11.42
N ALA A 128 28.43 -30.19 12.40
CA ALA A 128 27.07 -29.86 12.91
C ALA A 128 26.23 -29.09 11.89
N VAL A 129 26.87 -28.44 10.94
CA VAL A 129 26.25 -27.70 9.84
C VAL A 129 25.68 -28.64 8.78
N LEU A 130 26.34 -29.75 8.47
CA LEU A 130 25.89 -30.72 7.46
C LEU A 130 24.58 -31.45 7.88
N ASP A 131 24.41 -31.77 9.16
CA ASP A 131 23.19 -32.44 9.66
C ASP A 131 21.97 -31.51 9.59
N ARG A 132 22.13 -30.24 9.93
CA ARG A 132 21.05 -29.22 9.81
C ARG A 132 20.75 -28.92 8.36
N PHE A 133 21.76 -28.85 7.53
CA PHE A 133 21.64 -28.68 6.09
C PHE A 133 20.77 -29.79 5.46
N ALA A 134 21.00 -31.06 5.84
CA ALA A 134 20.21 -32.18 5.34
C ALA A 134 18.73 -32.08 5.76
N HIS A 135 18.44 -31.60 6.97
CA HIS A 135 17.07 -31.40 7.44
C HIS A 135 16.35 -30.27 6.69
N GLU A 136 16.97 -29.10 6.56
CA GLU A 136 16.42 -27.96 5.81
C GLU A 136 16.21 -28.29 4.34
N GLN A 137 17.13 -29.04 3.74
CA GLN A 137 17.00 -29.52 2.38
C GLN A 137 15.70 -30.33 2.18
N GLN A 138 15.34 -31.21 3.12
CA GLN A 138 14.10 -32.00 3.03
C GLN A 138 12.86 -31.11 3.07
N VAL A 139 12.82 -30.09 3.94
CA VAL A 139 11.71 -29.16 4.06
C VAL A 139 11.57 -28.33 2.77
N LEU A 140 12.67 -27.84 2.22
CA LEU A 140 12.65 -27.02 1.01
C LEU A 140 12.39 -27.85 -0.26
N ALA A 141 12.86 -29.09 -0.34
CA ALA A 141 12.54 -30.00 -1.46
C ALA A 141 11.05 -30.36 -1.52
N ALA A 142 10.35 -30.34 -0.39
CA ALA A 142 8.91 -30.55 -0.32
C ALA A 142 8.11 -29.34 -0.85
N LEU A 143 8.72 -28.15 -0.92
CA LEU A 143 8.07 -26.93 -1.38
C LEU A 143 7.92 -26.95 -2.90
N THR A 144 6.74 -27.29 -3.38
CA THR A 144 6.43 -27.33 -4.81
C THR A 144 5.42 -26.26 -5.18
N HIS A 145 5.87 -25.23 -5.90
CA HIS A 145 5.03 -24.14 -6.38
C HIS A 145 5.54 -23.63 -7.73
N PRO A 146 4.70 -23.28 -8.71
CA PRO A 146 5.15 -22.85 -10.05
C PRO A 146 5.98 -21.56 -10.02
N ARG A 147 5.85 -20.74 -8.97
CA ARG A 147 6.58 -19.47 -8.80
C ARG A 147 7.75 -19.56 -7.81
N VAL A 148 8.15 -20.75 -7.41
CA VAL A 148 9.34 -20.99 -6.55
C VAL A 148 10.28 -21.90 -7.32
N ALA A 149 11.57 -21.54 -7.35
CA ALA A 149 12.59 -22.38 -7.97
C ALA A 149 12.71 -23.69 -7.17
N ARG A 150 12.62 -24.79 -7.87
CA ARG A 150 12.59 -26.13 -7.29
C ARG A 150 14.00 -26.53 -6.84
N ILE A 151 14.14 -27.05 -5.63
CA ILE A 151 15.38 -27.69 -5.19
C ILE A 151 15.31 -29.17 -5.60
N PHE A 152 16.33 -29.63 -6.33
CA PHE A 152 16.39 -31.00 -6.84
C PHE A 152 17.26 -31.91 -5.95
N ASP A 153 18.37 -31.36 -5.44
CA ASP A 153 19.35 -32.13 -4.69
C ASP A 153 20.24 -31.21 -3.85
N GLY A 154 21.09 -31.77 -3.03
CA GLY A 154 22.11 -31.07 -2.29
C GLY A 154 23.07 -32.04 -1.61
N GLY A 155 24.25 -31.54 -1.26
CA GLY A 155 25.27 -32.37 -0.69
C GLY A 155 26.51 -31.57 -0.28
N ALA A 156 27.63 -32.28 -0.17
CA ALA A 156 28.93 -31.67 0.02
C ALA A 156 29.88 -32.09 -1.10
N THR A 157 30.71 -31.19 -1.56
CA THR A 157 31.80 -31.48 -2.51
C THR A 157 32.88 -32.36 -1.87
N SER A 158 33.81 -32.89 -2.67
CA SER A 158 34.90 -33.71 -2.16
C SER A 158 35.80 -33.01 -1.13
N ASP A 159 35.84 -31.67 -1.18
CA ASP A 159 36.56 -30.81 -0.24
C ASP A 159 35.66 -30.33 0.93
N GLY A 160 34.45 -30.90 1.06
CA GLY A 160 33.56 -30.65 2.19
C GLY A 160 32.73 -29.34 2.09
N GLN A 161 32.68 -28.69 0.92
CA GLN A 161 31.90 -27.48 0.72
C GLN A 161 30.41 -27.84 0.46
N PRO A 162 29.44 -27.32 1.23
CA PRO A 162 28.01 -27.60 0.98
C PRO A 162 27.55 -26.99 -0.33
N TYR A 163 26.62 -27.67 -1.03
CA TYR A 163 26.00 -27.17 -2.25
C TYR A 163 24.52 -27.57 -2.36
N PHE A 164 23.76 -26.75 -3.11
CA PHE A 164 22.40 -27.06 -3.56
C PHE A 164 22.33 -27.15 -5.06
N VAL A 165 21.51 -28.08 -5.54
CA VAL A 165 21.13 -28.20 -6.95
C VAL A 165 19.68 -27.73 -7.07
N MET A 166 19.42 -26.73 -7.86
CA MET A 166 18.10 -26.14 -8.03
C MET A 166 17.78 -25.88 -9.50
N GLU A 167 16.52 -25.58 -9.75
CA GLU A 167 16.03 -25.15 -11.06
C GLU A 167 16.85 -23.95 -11.56
N TYR A 168 17.43 -24.10 -12.75
CA TYR A 168 18.00 -22.95 -13.44
C TYR A 168 16.87 -22.08 -13.99
N VAL A 169 16.86 -20.82 -13.64
CA VAL A 169 15.87 -19.84 -14.09
C VAL A 169 16.58 -18.83 -14.99
N ASP A 170 16.27 -18.91 -16.29
CA ASP A 170 16.69 -17.88 -17.24
C ASP A 170 15.79 -16.67 -17.11
N GLY A 171 16.27 -15.62 -16.45
CA GLY A 171 15.47 -14.44 -16.14
C GLY A 171 16.31 -13.28 -15.60
N GLN A 172 15.66 -12.14 -15.48
CA GLN A 172 16.27 -10.91 -14.94
C GLN A 172 15.76 -10.66 -13.51
N PRO A 173 16.57 -10.00 -12.65
CA PRO A 173 16.09 -9.49 -11.35
C PRO A 173 14.82 -8.65 -11.50
N LEU A 174 13.91 -8.78 -10.54
CA LEU A 174 12.57 -8.18 -10.58
C LEU A 174 12.59 -6.66 -10.84
N ASP A 175 13.48 -5.93 -10.19
CA ASP A 175 13.67 -4.48 -10.34
C ASP A 175 14.19 -4.13 -11.73
N ALA A 176 15.22 -4.83 -12.21
CA ALA A 176 15.80 -4.65 -13.53
C ALA A 176 14.77 -4.92 -14.63
N TYR A 177 14.07 -6.07 -14.57
CA TYR A 177 13.00 -6.40 -15.52
C TYR A 177 11.91 -5.32 -15.57
N CYS A 178 11.46 -4.86 -14.37
CA CYS A 178 10.46 -3.81 -14.29
C CYS A 178 10.92 -2.48 -14.90
N ASP A 179 12.20 -2.15 -14.79
CA ASP A 179 12.75 -0.89 -15.30
C ASP A 179 13.10 -0.99 -16.80
N ASP A 180 13.65 -2.10 -17.27
CA ASP A 180 13.98 -2.34 -18.70
C ASP A 180 12.71 -2.41 -19.56
N GLU A 181 11.68 -3.13 -19.10
CA GLU A 181 10.37 -3.20 -19.75
C GLU A 181 9.52 -1.96 -19.48
N ARG A 182 9.98 -1.03 -18.65
CA ARG A 182 9.26 0.19 -18.25
C ARG A 182 7.84 -0.09 -17.82
N LEU A 183 7.67 -1.04 -16.91
CA LEU A 183 6.35 -1.43 -16.44
C LEU A 183 5.66 -0.28 -15.67
N SER A 184 4.36 -0.10 -15.91
CA SER A 184 3.54 0.83 -15.15
C SER A 184 3.44 0.44 -13.66
N ILE A 185 2.93 1.35 -12.81
CA ILE A 185 2.71 1.03 -11.39
C ILE A 185 1.78 -0.18 -11.23
N GLU A 186 0.72 -0.25 -12.01
CA GLU A 186 -0.25 -1.35 -11.97
C GLU A 186 0.42 -2.68 -12.32
N GLN A 187 1.21 -2.73 -13.39
CA GLN A 187 1.92 -3.93 -13.82
C GLN A 187 2.97 -4.39 -12.79
N ARG A 188 3.69 -3.45 -12.15
CA ARG A 188 4.64 -3.76 -11.06
C ARG A 188 3.92 -4.34 -9.84
N LEU A 189 2.74 -3.80 -9.52
CA LEU A 189 1.92 -4.30 -8.43
C LEU A 189 1.37 -5.70 -8.71
N GLU A 190 0.97 -6.01 -9.94
CA GLU A 190 0.52 -7.35 -10.35
C GLU A 190 1.64 -8.39 -10.22
N LEU A 191 2.86 -8.05 -10.68
CA LEU A 191 4.03 -8.91 -10.47
C LEU A 191 4.33 -9.09 -8.98
N PHE A 192 4.32 -8.01 -8.22
CA PHE A 192 4.56 -8.07 -6.77
C PHE A 192 3.52 -8.94 -6.05
N VAL A 193 2.25 -8.85 -6.41
CA VAL A 193 1.19 -9.72 -5.87
C VAL A 193 1.52 -11.19 -6.12
N THR A 194 1.98 -11.53 -7.33
CA THR A 194 2.38 -12.90 -7.67
C THR A 194 3.55 -13.40 -6.80
N VAL A 195 4.51 -12.52 -6.51
CA VAL A 195 5.63 -12.82 -5.60
C VAL A 195 5.14 -13.01 -4.16
N ALA A 196 4.27 -12.12 -3.68
CA ALA A 196 3.73 -12.20 -2.33
C ALA A 196 2.87 -13.47 -2.12
N ASP A 197 2.16 -13.93 -3.15
CA ASP A 197 1.44 -15.21 -3.13
C ASP A 197 2.40 -16.41 -3.03
N ALA A 198 3.53 -16.37 -3.73
CA ALA A 198 4.56 -17.42 -3.63
C ALA A 198 5.19 -17.45 -2.23
N VAL A 199 5.47 -16.30 -1.64
CA VAL A 199 5.95 -16.19 -0.26
C VAL A 199 4.90 -16.71 0.73
N HIS A 200 3.62 -16.37 0.52
CA HIS A 200 2.55 -16.89 1.36
C HIS A 200 2.44 -18.41 1.29
N HIS A 201 2.58 -19.01 0.10
CA HIS A 201 2.61 -20.46 -0.06
C HIS A 201 3.76 -21.11 0.73
N ALA A 202 4.97 -20.49 0.73
CA ALA A 202 6.08 -20.95 1.56
C ALA A 202 5.73 -20.89 3.06
N HIS A 203 5.11 -19.81 3.52
CA HIS A 203 4.68 -19.64 4.92
C HIS A 203 3.64 -20.71 5.33
N GLN A 204 2.72 -21.09 4.43
CA GLN A 204 1.76 -22.17 4.69
C GLN A 204 2.46 -23.54 4.87
N ASN A 205 3.64 -23.71 4.30
CA ASN A 205 4.49 -24.88 4.48
C ASN A 205 5.55 -24.68 5.57
N LEU A 206 5.35 -23.72 6.47
CA LEU A 206 6.23 -23.40 7.60
C LEU A 206 7.64 -22.95 7.20
N VAL A 207 7.83 -22.47 5.97
CA VAL A 207 9.10 -21.97 5.45
C VAL A 207 9.08 -20.45 5.43
N VAL A 208 10.04 -19.83 6.11
CA VAL A 208 10.30 -18.39 6.08
C VAL A 208 11.49 -18.13 5.16
N HIS A 209 11.38 -17.14 4.27
CA HIS A 209 12.42 -16.90 3.25
C HIS A 209 13.67 -16.22 3.81
N ARG A 210 13.52 -15.25 4.71
CA ARG A 210 14.59 -14.54 5.45
C ARG A 210 15.52 -13.65 4.63
N ASP A 211 15.50 -13.69 3.29
CA ASP A 211 16.38 -12.90 2.39
C ASP A 211 15.64 -12.42 1.13
N LEU A 212 14.44 -11.87 1.29
CA LEU A 212 13.68 -11.32 0.17
C LEU A 212 14.30 -10.01 -0.29
N LYS A 213 14.71 -9.99 -1.56
CA LYS A 213 15.26 -8.83 -2.28
C LYS A 213 15.02 -9.01 -3.78
N PRO A 214 15.09 -7.95 -4.59
CA PRO A 214 14.82 -8.05 -6.03
C PRO A 214 15.68 -9.10 -6.74
N SER A 215 16.96 -9.24 -6.37
CA SER A 215 17.88 -10.23 -6.99
C SER A 215 17.55 -11.69 -6.65
N ASN A 216 16.73 -11.95 -5.64
CA ASN A 216 16.23 -13.29 -5.31
C ASN A 216 14.84 -13.57 -5.93
N VAL A 217 14.37 -12.71 -6.84
CA VAL A 217 13.18 -12.90 -7.65
C VAL A 217 13.56 -12.67 -9.10
N LEU A 218 13.66 -13.74 -9.89
CA LEU A 218 13.92 -13.62 -11.33
C LEU A 218 12.60 -13.61 -12.09
N VAL A 219 12.51 -12.74 -13.10
CA VAL A 219 11.39 -12.70 -14.02
C VAL A 219 11.86 -13.24 -15.37
N THR A 220 11.22 -14.31 -15.84
CA THR A 220 11.52 -14.97 -17.10
C THR A 220 11.03 -14.11 -18.29
N ALA A 221 11.47 -14.43 -19.50
CA ALA A 221 11.13 -13.70 -20.72
C ALA A 221 9.61 -13.65 -21.01
N ASP A 222 8.84 -14.63 -20.51
CA ASP A 222 7.37 -14.65 -20.57
C ASP A 222 6.68 -13.86 -19.41
N GLY A 223 7.45 -13.09 -18.64
CA GLY A 223 6.95 -12.21 -17.58
C GLY A 223 6.55 -12.95 -16.29
N GLN A 224 7.04 -14.17 -16.07
CA GLN A 224 6.67 -14.96 -14.90
C GLN A 224 7.73 -14.82 -13.79
N PRO A 225 7.38 -14.30 -12.59
CA PRO A 225 8.33 -14.21 -11.50
C PRO A 225 8.55 -15.59 -10.87
N LYS A 226 9.82 -15.89 -10.56
CA LYS A 226 10.28 -17.08 -9.82
C LYS A 226 11.07 -16.64 -8.60
N LEU A 227 10.65 -17.09 -7.43
CA LEU A 227 11.33 -16.87 -6.16
C LEU A 227 12.48 -17.86 -6.00
N LEU A 228 13.68 -17.35 -5.74
CA LEU A 228 14.91 -18.11 -5.54
C LEU A 228 15.32 -18.08 -4.08
N ASP A 229 16.31 -18.91 -3.74
CA ASP A 229 17.20 -18.78 -2.57
C ASP A 229 16.52 -18.44 -1.24
N PHE A 230 15.76 -19.37 -0.67
CA PHE A 230 15.41 -19.32 0.74
C PHE A 230 16.70 -19.23 1.57
N GLY A 231 16.77 -18.31 2.52
CA GLY A 231 18.00 -17.97 3.27
C GLY A 231 18.63 -19.11 4.08
N ILE A 232 18.90 -20.23 3.43
CA ILE A 232 19.44 -21.46 4.01
C ILE A 232 20.76 -21.22 4.73
N ALA A 233 21.64 -20.40 4.13
CA ALA A 233 22.92 -20.06 4.74
C ALA A 233 22.77 -19.32 6.08
N LYS A 234 21.64 -18.58 6.26
CA LYS A 234 21.34 -17.86 7.51
C LYS A 234 20.86 -18.81 8.61
N ILE A 235 20.08 -19.84 8.25
CA ILE A 235 19.61 -20.87 9.20
C ILE A 235 20.79 -21.69 9.74
N ILE A 236 21.75 -21.95 8.88
CA ILE A 236 22.96 -22.71 9.24
C ILE A 236 23.87 -21.91 10.18
N GLY A 237 23.87 -20.58 10.08
CA GLY A 237 24.69 -19.66 10.89
C GLY A 237 24.09 -19.23 12.24
N ASP A 238 22.76 -19.14 12.34
CA ASP A 238 22.08 -18.53 13.48
C ASP A 238 22.15 -19.35 14.80
N ASP A 239 22.30 -20.67 14.73
CA ASP A 239 22.31 -21.52 15.93
C ASP A 239 23.73 -21.95 16.43
N ALA A 240 24.77 -21.62 15.70
CA ALA A 240 26.14 -21.88 16.13
C ALA A 240 26.66 -20.72 17.00
N THR A 241 26.25 -20.70 18.29
CA THR A 241 26.72 -19.79 19.34
C THR A 241 26.37 -18.31 19.06
N GLY A 242 25.51 -17.75 19.86
CA GLY A 242 25.06 -16.36 19.82
C GLY A 242 26.15 -15.29 19.93
N LEU A 243 26.98 -15.24 18.92
CA LEU A 243 27.99 -14.23 18.58
C LEU A 243 28.99 -14.94 17.66
N THR A 244 28.82 -14.88 16.36
CA THR A 244 29.91 -15.22 15.43
C THR A 244 31.04 -14.25 15.69
N ARG A 245 32.17 -14.80 16.17
CA ARG A 245 33.40 -14.12 16.57
C ARG A 245 34.16 -13.49 15.38
N THR A 246 33.64 -13.57 14.19
CA THR A 246 34.17 -12.96 12.98
C THR A 246 33.05 -12.13 12.35
N GLY A 247 33.27 -10.84 12.15
CA GLY A 247 32.31 -9.81 11.70
C GLY A 247 31.66 -10.01 10.31
N GLU A 248 31.53 -11.24 9.83
CA GLU A 248 30.86 -11.59 8.59
C GLU A 248 29.39 -11.90 8.89
N ARG A 249 28.56 -10.85 9.01
CA ARG A 249 27.09 -11.00 8.95
C ARG A 249 26.69 -11.32 7.52
N TRP A 250 26.18 -12.53 7.30
CA TRP A 250 25.67 -13.08 6.03
C TRP A 250 24.34 -12.43 5.61
N MET A 251 24.22 -11.10 5.69
CA MET A 251 23.00 -10.36 5.37
C MET A 251 23.29 -9.31 4.30
N THR A 252 22.28 -9.03 3.47
CA THR A 252 22.22 -7.78 2.71
C THR A 252 21.54 -6.75 3.63
N PRO A 253 22.29 -5.91 4.36
CA PRO A 253 21.75 -5.14 5.49
C PRO A 253 20.63 -4.21 5.08
N GLU A 254 20.62 -3.77 3.83
CA GLU A 254 19.67 -2.81 3.30
C GLU A 254 18.24 -3.36 3.11
N TYR A 255 18.08 -4.70 3.12
CA TYR A 255 16.77 -5.39 3.07
C TYR A 255 16.44 -6.09 4.38
N ALA A 256 17.37 -6.11 5.33
CA ALA A 256 17.17 -6.80 6.60
C ALA A 256 16.06 -6.15 7.43
N ALA A 257 15.24 -6.98 8.08
CA ALA A 257 14.25 -6.50 9.03
C ALA A 257 14.92 -6.13 10.38
N PRO A 258 14.32 -5.21 11.17
CA PRO A 258 14.88 -4.81 12.46
C PRO A 258 15.22 -5.97 13.40
N GLU A 259 14.34 -6.99 13.48
CA GLU A 259 14.56 -8.19 14.28
C GLU A 259 15.75 -9.02 13.80
N GLN A 260 16.04 -9.05 12.49
CA GLN A 260 17.24 -9.73 11.96
C GLN A 260 18.51 -9.00 12.37
N ILE A 261 18.48 -7.68 12.36
CA ILE A 261 19.62 -6.84 12.77
C ILE A 261 19.88 -7.01 14.26
N ARG A 262 18.82 -7.03 15.08
CA ARG A 262 18.92 -7.17 16.54
C ARG A 262 19.19 -8.61 17.01
N GLY A 263 19.17 -9.60 16.10
CA GLY A 263 19.30 -11.01 16.47
C GLY A 263 18.11 -11.55 17.25
N GLU A 264 16.92 -10.96 17.04
CA GLU A 264 15.66 -11.41 17.64
C GLU A 264 15.06 -12.57 16.84
N SER A 265 13.97 -13.18 17.37
CA SER A 265 13.32 -14.33 16.71
C SER A 265 12.70 -13.95 15.35
N ILE A 266 13.06 -14.71 14.32
CA ILE A 266 12.59 -14.56 12.96
C ILE A 266 11.24 -15.23 12.77
N SER A 267 10.34 -14.57 12.06
CA SER A 267 8.99 -15.06 11.77
C SER A 267 8.53 -14.67 10.36
N THR A 268 7.32 -15.06 9.98
CA THR A 268 6.70 -14.63 8.72
C THR A 268 6.56 -13.10 8.61
N ALA A 269 6.54 -12.38 9.73
CA ALA A 269 6.53 -10.91 9.76
C ALA A 269 7.84 -10.30 9.27
N THR A 270 8.96 -11.04 9.33
CA THR A 270 10.24 -10.65 8.75
C THR A 270 10.15 -10.55 7.23
N ASP A 271 9.59 -11.56 6.57
CA ASP A 271 9.36 -11.56 5.13
C ASP A 271 8.35 -10.47 4.71
N VAL A 272 7.34 -10.20 5.54
CA VAL A 272 6.40 -9.08 5.31
C VAL A 272 7.14 -7.73 5.28
N TYR A 273 8.10 -7.52 6.18
CA TYR A 273 8.92 -6.31 6.16
C TYR A 273 9.78 -6.23 4.89
N GLN A 274 10.45 -7.30 4.53
CA GLN A 274 11.28 -7.39 3.33
C GLN A 274 10.45 -7.18 2.05
N LEU A 275 9.24 -7.76 1.97
CA LEU A 275 8.26 -7.45 0.91
C LEU A 275 7.92 -5.96 0.88
N GLY A 276 7.80 -5.32 2.05
CA GLY A 276 7.62 -3.88 2.14
C GLY A 276 8.79 -3.07 1.55
N VAL A 277 10.04 -3.51 1.77
CA VAL A 277 11.25 -2.90 1.19
C VAL A 277 11.27 -3.09 -0.33
N VAL A 278 11.02 -4.30 -0.83
CA VAL A 278 10.93 -4.60 -2.26
C VAL A 278 9.84 -3.77 -2.93
N LEU A 279 8.66 -3.70 -2.34
CA LEU A 279 7.56 -2.89 -2.87
C LEU A 279 7.92 -1.40 -2.92
N TYR A 280 8.56 -0.89 -1.86
CA TYR A 280 9.04 0.48 -1.84
C TYR A 280 9.97 0.78 -3.01
N GLU A 281 10.95 -0.09 -3.25
CA GLU A 281 11.94 0.04 -4.31
C GLU A 281 11.30 -0.06 -5.70
N LEU A 282 10.40 -1.00 -5.94
CA LEU A 282 9.65 -1.11 -7.20
C LEU A 282 8.84 0.15 -7.52
N LEU A 283 8.28 0.80 -6.51
CA LEU A 283 7.48 2.02 -6.66
C LEU A 283 8.33 3.28 -6.83
N THR A 284 9.44 3.38 -6.10
CA THR A 284 10.22 4.63 -5.99
C THR A 284 11.55 4.61 -6.73
N GLY A 285 12.07 3.42 -7.10
CA GLY A 285 13.40 3.24 -7.69
C GLY A 285 14.54 3.45 -6.68
N GLN A 286 14.22 3.47 -5.39
CA GLN A 286 15.21 3.67 -4.33
C GLN A 286 14.78 2.93 -3.06
N ARG A 287 15.71 2.68 -2.15
CA ARG A 287 15.44 2.02 -0.87
C ARG A 287 14.77 2.96 0.13
N PRO A 288 14.09 2.45 1.17
CA PRO A 288 13.40 3.28 2.15
C PRO A 288 14.33 4.10 3.06
N TYR A 289 15.58 3.66 3.22
CA TYR A 289 16.60 4.31 4.06
C TYR A 289 17.82 4.68 3.24
N HIS A 290 18.39 5.85 3.55
CA HIS A 290 19.59 6.39 2.91
C HIS A 290 20.55 6.89 3.99
N PRO A 291 21.22 5.98 4.71
CA PRO A 291 22.17 6.38 5.73
C PRO A 291 23.33 7.19 5.09
N ASP A 292 23.82 8.20 5.81
CA ASP A 292 24.89 9.09 5.33
C ASP A 292 26.23 8.35 5.10
N SER A 293 26.43 7.23 5.78
CA SER A 293 27.57 6.34 5.57
C SER A 293 27.10 4.91 5.26
N ARG A 294 27.93 4.17 4.51
CA ARG A 294 27.72 2.73 4.26
C ARG A 294 28.15 1.85 5.43
N SER A 295 28.49 2.43 6.58
CA SER A 295 28.85 1.64 7.76
C SER A 295 27.68 0.78 8.21
N LEU A 296 27.97 -0.41 8.67
CA LEU A 296 26.95 -1.34 9.18
C LEU A 296 26.14 -0.70 10.28
N PHE A 297 26.77 0.03 11.18
CA PHE A 297 26.14 0.75 12.29
C PHE A 297 25.11 1.81 11.80
N ALA A 298 25.46 2.61 10.78
CA ALA A 298 24.55 3.61 10.24
C ALA A 298 23.32 2.95 9.58
N ILE A 299 23.49 1.82 8.89
CA ILE A 299 22.38 1.05 8.31
C ILE A 299 21.53 0.44 9.42
N GLU A 300 22.14 -0.13 10.45
CA GLU A 300 21.43 -0.68 11.62
C GLU A 300 20.59 0.38 12.31
N GLN A 301 21.15 1.55 12.58
CA GLN A 301 20.43 2.67 13.19
C GLN A 301 19.27 3.11 12.31
N ALA A 302 19.46 3.32 11.02
CA ALA A 302 18.41 3.73 10.09
C ALA A 302 17.26 2.69 10.03
N VAL A 303 17.60 1.40 9.88
CA VAL A 303 16.60 0.33 9.81
C VAL A 303 15.87 0.12 11.13
N CYS A 304 16.55 0.21 12.28
CA CYS A 304 15.94 -0.06 13.58
C CYS A 304 15.18 1.13 14.18
N GLU A 305 15.61 2.38 13.90
CA GLU A 305 15.12 3.56 14.62
C GLU A 305 14.39 4.56 13.72
N GLU A 306 14.88 4.76 12.48
CA GLU A 306 14.33 5.81 11.63
C GLU A 306 13.00 5.41 11.00
N THR A 307 12.09 6.38 10.88
CA THR A 307 10.85 6.21 10.12
C THR A 307 11.13 6.42 8.63
N PRO A 308 10.85 5.45 7.75
CA PRO A 308 11.12 5.61 6.33
C PRO A 308 10.29 6.74 5.71
N THR A 309 10.88 7.42 4.73
CA THR A 309 10.16 8.43 3.95
C THR A 309 9.02 7.79 3.17
N ARG A 310 7.84 8.43 3.13
CA ARG A 310 6.71 7.91 2.35
C ARG A 310 7.05 7.83 0.87
N PRO A 311 6.66 6.78 0.14
CA PRO A 311 6.89 6.63 -1.30
C PRO A 311 6.54 7.88 -2.12
N SER A 312 5.35 8.47 -1.89
CA SER A 312 4.92 9.68 -2.59
C SER A 312 5.80 10.91 -2.34
N THR A 313 6.54 10.94 -1.25
CA THR A 313 7.49 12.02 -0.92
C THR A 313 8.87 11.70 -1.50
N ALA A 314 9.30 10.45 -1.42
CA ALA A 314 10.60 10.00 -1.89
C ALA A 314 10.79 10.27 -3.39
N VAL A 315 9.80 9.97 -4.22
CA VAL A 315 9.86 10.16 -5.69
C VAL A 315 10.00 11.64 -6.12
N THR A 316 9.92 12.60 -5.19
CA THR A 316 10.06 14.03 -5.50
C THR A 316 11.31 14.67 -4.90
N ARG A 317 12.06 13.98 -4.05
CA ARG A 317 13.17 14.56 -3.27
C ARG A 317 14.56 14.23 -3.80
N SER A 318 14.71 13.21 -4.63
CA SER A 318 16.04 12.77 -5.08
C SER A 318 16.69 13.85 -5.97
N THR A 319 17.88 14.30 -5.56
CA THR A 319 18.77 15.14 -6.36
C THR A 319 19.88 14.35 -7.03
N LYS A 320 20.03 13.05 -6.67
CA LYS A 320 20.99 12.10 -7.24
C LYS A 320 20.26 11.08 -8.11
N PRO A 321 20.89 10.47 -9.13
CA PRO A 321 20.29 9.38 -9.90
C PRO A 321 19.87 8.19 -9.00
N PRO A 322 18.71 7.56 -9.29
CA PRO A 322 17.76 7.94 -10.34
C PRO A 322 16.99 9.24 -9.98
N THR A 323 16.90 10.16 -10.95
CA THR A 323 16.15 11.41 -10.78
C THR A 323 14.62 11.17 -10.79
N PRO A 324 13.78 12.09 -10.27
CA PRO A 324 12.33 11.97 -10.37
C PRO A 324 11.81 11.74 -11.79
N ASP A 325 12.46 12.34 -12.79
CA ASP A 325 12.11 12.15 -14.21
C ASP A 325 12.49 10.74 -14.71
N ASP A 326 13.64 10.20 -14.30
CA ASP A 326 14.04 8.83 -14.66
C ASP A 326 13.10 7.81 -14.03
N VAL A 327 12.83 7.96 -12.73
CA VAL A 327 11.90 7.10 -11.99
C VAL A 327 10.52 7.09 -12.64
N SER A 328 9.97 8.27 -12.97
CA SER A 328 8.63 8.36 -13.56
C SER A 328 8.59 7.85 -15.00
N ARG A 329 9.66 8.05 -15.78
CA ARG A 329 9.78 7.52 -17.14
C ARG A 329 9.77 5.99 -17.15
N ASN A 330 10.52 5.36 -16.24
CA ASN A 330 10.55 3.90 -16.08
C ASN A 330 9.20 3.32 -15.61
N ARG A 331 8.27 4.16 -15.14
CA ARG A 331 6.91 3.79 -14.71
C ARG A 331 5.83 4.31 -15.67
N ARG A 332 6.23 4.68 -16.89
CA ARG A 332 5.34 5.20 -17.96
C ARG A 332 4.44 6.35 -17.53
N THR A 333 4.96 7.24 -16.69
CA THR A 333 4.21 8.38 -16.16
C THR A 333 5.09 9.62 -16.04
N HIS A 334 4.60 10.69 -15.39
CA HIS A 334 5.36 11.88 -15.09
C HIS A 334 5.39 12.12 -13.57
N PRO A 335 6.36 12.90 -13.02
CA PRO A 335 6.58 12.99 -11.58
C PRO A 335 5.35 13.39 -10.75
N ALA A 336 4.54 14.34 -11.25
CA ALA A 336 3.34 14.79 -10.53
C ALA A 336 2.24 13.70 -10.47
N ALA A 337 2.04 12.95 -11.57
CA ALA A 337 1.09 11.84 -11.61
C ALA A 337 1.58 10.67 -10.75
N LEU A 338 2.87 10.30 -10.84
CA LEU A 338 3.47 9.27 -10.00
C LEU A 338 3.23 9.58 -8.52
N ARG A 339 3.58 10.79 -8.08
CA ARG A 339 3.31 11.24 -6.71
C ARG A 339 1.84 11.11 -6.32
N SER A 340 0.93 11.50 -7.21
CA SER A 340 -0.51 11.42 -6.96
C SER A 340 -0.99 9.99 -6.80
N THR A 341 -0.51 9.06 -7.63
CA THR A 341 -0.84 7.62 -7.57
C THR A 341 -0.34 6.99 -6.28
N LEU A 342 0.91 7.31 -5.88
CA LEU A 342 1.50 6.76 -4.66
C LEU A 342 0.87 7.31 -3.39
N ARG A 343 0.38 8.56 -3.44
CA ARG A 343 -0.15 9.25 -2.25
C ARG A 343 -1.45 8.63 -1.76
N GLY A 344 -1.45 8.22 -0.52
CA GLY A 344 -2.64 7.73 0.19
C GLY A 344 -2.62 6.23 0.40
N ASP A 345 -3.18 5.43 -0.50
CA ASP A 345 -3.35 3.99 -0.30
C ASP A 345 -2.01 3.24 -0.39
N LEU A 346 -1.23 3.48 -1.43
CA LEU A 346 0.09 2.85 -1.58
C LEU A 346 1.08 3.30 -0.50
N ASP A 347 1.08 4.59 -0.15
CA ASP A 347 1.84 5.06 1.02
C ASP A 347 1.46 4.27 2.28
N ALA A 348 0.16 4.09 2.54
CA ALA A 348 -0.32 3.41 3.74
C ALA A 348 0.06 1.92 3.75
N ILE A 349 -0.05 1.22 2.60
CA ILE A 349 0.31 -0.18 2.45
C ILE A 349 1.80 -0.38 2.76
N VAL A 350 2.66 0.37 2.07
CA VAL A 350 4.12 0.27 2.23
C VAL A 350 4.53 0.63 3.67
N MET A 351 4.04 1.75 4.20
CA MET A 351 4.39 2.19 5.55
C MET A 351 3.89 1.23 6.64
N LYS A 352 2.80 0.49 6.41
CA LYS A 352 2.34 -0.56 7.33
C LYS A 352 3.25 -1.78 7.28
N ALA A 353 3.69 -2.21 6.10
CA ALA A 353 4.63 -3.33 5.97
C ALA A 353 5.99 -3.01 6.62
N LEU A 354 6.46 -1.76 6.52
CA LEU A 354 7.73 -1.28 7.05
C LEU A 354 7.71 -0.86 8.53
N ARG A 355 6.68 -1.22 9.30
CA ARG A 355 6.68 -0.96 10.76
C ARG A 355 7.78 -1.74 11.45
N LYS A 356 8.42 -1.10 12.44
CA LYS A 356 9.53 -1.70 13.17
C LYS A 356 9.09 -2.92 13.96
N GLU A 357 7.98 -2.79 14.68
CA GLU A 357 7.42 -3.86 15.49
C GLU A 357 6.68 -4.90 14.62
N PRO A 358 7.07 -6.19 14.64
CA PRO A 358 6.45 -7.24 13.83
C PRO A 358 4.93 -7.33 13.98
N GLY A 359 4.41 -7.21 15.21
CA GLY A 359 2.97 -7.28 15.50
C GLY A 359 2.13 -6.11 14.96
N GLN A 360 2.77 -5.04 14.50
CA GLN A 360 2.10 -3.89 13.89
C GLN A 360 2.07 -3.93 12.36
N ARG A 361 2.76 -4.88 11.74
CA ARG A 361 2.78 -5.12 10.29
C ARG A 361 1.50 -5.81 9.83
N TYR A 362 1.49 -6.30 8.61
CA TYR A 362 0.48 -7.25 8.16
C TYR A 362 0.72 -8.63 8.79
N GLY A 363 -0.35 -9.36 9.07
CA GLY A 363 -0.26 -10.69 9.67
C GLY A 363 0.26 -11.78 8.72
N SER A 364 0.28 -11.54 7.40
CA SER A 364 0.77 -12.47 6.39
C SER A 364 1.15 -11.75 5.09
N ALA A 365 1.93 -12.42 4.23
CA ALA A 365 2.23 -11.95 2.87
C ALA A 365 0.95 -11.83 2.02
N GLU A 366 -0.02 -12.74 2.20
CA GLU A 366 -1.33 -12.67 1.54
C GLU A 366 -2.10 -11.39 1.94
N ALA A 367 -2.04 -10.95 3.19
CA ALA A 367 -2.71 -9.72 3.62
C ALA A 367 -2.12 -8.47 2.93
N VAL A 368 -0.82 -8.45 2.61
CA VAL A 368 -0.20 -7.42 1.77
C VAL A 368 -0.74 -7.49 0.35
N ALA A 369 -0.74 -8.69 -0.26
CA ALA A 369 -1.25 -8.92 -1.61
C ALA A 369 -2.73 -8.54 -1.73
N SER A 370 -3.54 -8.87 -0.74
CA SER A 370 -4.96 -8.51 -0.67
C SER A 370 -5.19 -6.99 -0.69
N ASP A 371 -4.43 -6.22 0.09
CA ASP A 371 -4.54 -4.76 0.09
C ASP A 371 -4.10 -4.15 -1.26
N ILE A 372 -3.09 -4.73 -1.92
CA ILE A 372 -2.70 -4.30 -3.27
C ILE A 372 -3.80 -4.63 -4.29
N ARG A 373 -4.39 -5.82 -4.25
CA ARG A 373 -5.53 -6.17 -5.11
C ARG A 373 -6.71 -5.22 -4.90
N ARG A 374 -7.00 -4.85 -3.64
CA ARG A 374 -8.01 -3.83 -3.31
C ARG A 374 -7.68 -2.48 -3.94
N PHE A 375 -6.42 -2.06 -3.87
CA PHE A 375 -5.98 -0.82 -4.51
C PHE A 375 -6.21 -0.86 -6.03
N LEU A 376 -5.80 -1.95 -6.71
CA LEU A 376 -5.98 -2.14 -8.15
C LEU A 376 -7.46 -2.16 -8.55
N ASN A 377 -8.33 -2.69 -7.70
CA ASN A 377 -9.80 -2.74 -7.89
C ASN A 377 -10.53 -1.48 -7.40
N GLU A 378 -9.80 -0.41 -7.03
CA GLU A 378 -10.38 0.82 -6.44
C GLU A 378 -11.18 0.58 -5.15
N GLU A 379 -10.90 -0.50 -4.43
CA GLU A 379 -11.53 -0.82 -3.15
C GLU A 379 -10.81 -0.14 -1.96
N PRO A 380 -11.49 0.06 -0.83
CA PRO A 380 -10.84 0.53 0.39
C PRO A 380 -9.80 -0.47 0.90
N VAL A 381 -8.57 0.00 1.17
CA VAL A 381 -7.47 -0.82 1.69
C VAL A 381 -7.53 -0.92 3.22
N HIS A 382 -7.15 -2.08 3.78
CA HIS A 382 -7.11 -2.29 5.23
C HIS A 382 -6.01 -1.48 5.94
N ALA A 383 -4.96 -1.09 5.22
CA ALA A 383 -3.93 -0.21 5.77
C ALA A 383 -4.48 1.16 6.23
N ARG A 384 -5.68 1.56 5.76
CA ARG A 384 -6.37 2.82 6.10
C ARG A 384 -7.69 2.59 6.84
N ASP A 385 -7.83 1.48 7.53
CA ASP A 385 -9.04 1.22 8.33
C ASP A 385 -9.27 2.31 9.38
N GLY A 386 -10.56 2.67 9.58
CA GLY A 386 -11.01 3.67 10.56
C GLY A 386 -11.47 5.02 9.98
N GLN A 387 -11.28 5.32 8.69
CA GLN A 387 -11.74 6.57 8.07
C GLN A 387 -13.03 6.37 7.28
N TRP A 388 -14.19 6.66 7.89
CA TRP A 388 -15.49 6.53 7.22
C TRP A 388 -15.59 7.38 5.94
N SER A 389 -15.06 8.59 5.96
CA SER A 389 -15.05 9.50 4.79
C SER A 389 -14.25 8.91 3.61
N TYR A 390 -13.17 8.20 3.87
CA TYR A 390 -12.39 7.52 2.86
C TYR A 390 -13.19 6.39 2.18
N ARG A 391 -13.87 5.54 2.99
CA ARG A 391 -14.72 4.45 2.47
C ARG A 391 -15.87 5.00 1.62
N ALA A 392 -16.53 6.07 2.10
CA ALA A 392 -17.61 6.72 1.37
C ALA A 392 -17.12 7.30 0.03
N ASN A 393 -15.95 7.94 -0.01
CA ASN A 393 -15.39 8.50 -1.25
C ASN A 393 -15.06 7.40 -2.28
N LYS A 394 -14.43 6.29 -1.86
CA LYS A 394 -14.16 5.13 -2.73
C LYS A 394 -15.46 4.52 -3.26
N PHE A 395 -16.47 4.37 -2.41
CA PHE A 395 -17.79 3.87 -2.81
C PHE A 395 -18.46 4.75 -3.88
N VAL A 396 -18.44 6.07 -3.66
CA VAL A 396 -18.99 7.03 -4.63
C VAL A 396 -18.26 6.98 -5.96
N ARG A 397 -16.93 6.92 -5.96
CA ARG A 397 -16.14 6.83 -7.20
C ARG A 397 -16.42 5.55 -7.96
N ARG A 398 -16.48 4.40 -7.28
CA ARG A 398 -16.78 3.10 -7.89
C ARG A 398 -18.18 3.02 -8.47
N HIS A 399 -19.16 3.65 -7.79
CA HIS A 399 -20.56 3.61 -8.18
C HIS A 399 -21.07 4.94 -8.77
N ALA A 400 -20.17 5.78 -9.31
CA ALA A 400 -20.53 7.09 -9.83
C ALA A 400 -21.64 7.04 -10.91
N ARG A 401 -21.55 6.09 -11.85
CA ARG A 401 -22.56 5.92 -12.91
C ARG A 401 -23.94 5.55 -12.37
N PRO A 402 -24.13 4.49 -11.55
CA PRO A 402 -25.44 4.17 -11.00
C PRO A 402 -25.97 5.24 -10.03
N ILE A 403 -25.10 5.91 -9.26
CA ILE A 403 -25.49 7.02 -8.39
C ILE A 403 -26.03 8.19 -9.21
N LEU A 404 -25.36 8.59 -10.29
CA LEU A 404 -25.84 9.64 -11.21
C LEU A 404 -27.18 9.27 -11.82
N ALA A 405 -27.36 8.03 -12.26
CA ALA A 405 -28.64 7.56 -12.81
C ALA A 405 -29.76 7.61 -11.77
N ALA A 406 -29.51 7.13 -10.54
CA ALA A 406 -30.50 7.18 -9.46
C ALA A 406 -30.85 8.63 -9.06
N THR A 407 -29.86 9.51 -9.01
CA THR A 407 -30.07 10.94 -8.73
C THR A 407 -30.91 11.60 -9.83
N ALA A 408 -30.64 11.32 -11.10
CA ALA A 408 -31.42 11.84 -12.22
C ALA A 408 -32.90 11.37 -12.17
N VAL A 409 -33.13 10.08 -11.90
CA VAL A 409 -34.49 9.54 -11.72
C VAL A 409 -35.20 10.22 -10.56
N LEU A 410 -34.54 10.40 -9.42
CA LEU A 410 -35.10 11.08 -8.26
C LEU A 410 -35.50 12.54 -8.59
N LEU A 411 -34.63 13.25 -9.31
CA LEU A 411 -34.92 14.63 -9.74
C LEU A 411 -36.13 14.70 -10.69
N ILE A 412 -36.27 13.76 -11.61
CA ILE A 412 -37.44 13.67 -12.52
C ILE A 412 -38.70 13.39 -11.72
N LEU A 413 -38.70 12.47 -10.78
CA LEU A 413 -39.85 12.14 -9.94
C LEU A 413 -40.25 13.31 -9.04
N THR A 414 -39.27 14.02 -8.45
CA THR A 414 -39.56 15.20 -7.63
C THR A 414 -40.12 16.36 -8.47
N ALA A 415 -39.57 16.61 -9.65
CA ALA A 415 -40.11 17.61 -10.57
C ALA A 415 -41.53 17.26 -11.04
N GLY A 416 -41.80 15.99 -11.35
CA GLY A 416 -43.14 15.50 -11.70
C GLY A 416 -44.13 15.66 -10.54
N ALA A 417 -43.72 15.33 -9.30
CA ALA A 417 -44.58 15.52 -8.13
C ALA A 417 -44.92 17.01 -7.87
N ILE A 418 -43.93 17.90 -8.04
CA ILE A 418 -44.13 19.34 -7.92
C ILE A 418 -45.08 19.84 -9.01
N ALA A 419 -44.88 19.45 -10.27
CA ALA A 419 -45.78 19.84 -11.37
C ALA A 419 -47.20 19.33 -11.15
N TYR A 420 -47.36 18.08 -10.70
CA TYR A 420 -48.67 17.50 -10.38
C TYR A 420 -49.35 18.21 -9.23
N THR A 421 -48.68 18.56 -8.16
CA THR A 421 -49.28 19.34 -7.05
C THR A 421 -49.69 20.76 -7.49
N MET A 422 -48.89 21.42 -8.33
CA MET A 422 -49.21 22.72 -8.91
C MET A 422 -50.46 22.63 -9.79
N GLN A 423 -50.61 21.60 -10.61
CA GLN A 423 -51.81 21.40 -11.45
C GLN A 423 -53.07 21.20 -10.60
N ILE A 424 -53.00 20.33 -9.58
CA ILE A 424 -54.15 20.11 -8.68
C ILE A 424 -54.54 21.38 -7.94
N THR A 425 -53.60 22.17 -7.46
CA THR A 425 -53.90 23.43 -6.78
C THR A 425 -54.61 24.43 -7.72
N GLN A 426 -54.13 24.54 -8.97
CA GLN A 426 -54.79 25.39 -9.98
C GLN A 426 -56.21 24.94 -10.31
N GLU A 427 -56.46 23.64 -10.45
CA GLU A 427 -57.82 23.11 -10.69
C GLU A 427 -58.75 23.36 -9.51
N ARG A 428 -58.28 23.18 -8.28
CA ARG A 428 -59.03 23.50 -7.07
C ARG A 428 -59.37 24.98 -6.99
N ASP A 429 -58.42 25.86 -7.29
CA ASP A 429 -58.67 27.32 -7.25
C ASP A 429 -59.68 27.75 -8.32
N ARG A 430 -59.58 27.15 -9.53
CA ARG A 430 -60.59 27.38 -10.58
C ARG A 430 -62.01 26.90 -10.17
N ALA A 431 -62.10 25.70 -9.57
CA ALA A 431 -63.34 25.14 -9.09
C ALA A 431 -64.01 26.03 -7.98
N ARG A 432 -63.17 26.47 -7.01
CA ARG A 432 -63.62 27.38 -5.94
C ARG A 432 -64.09 28.71 -6.48
N LEU A 433 -63.41 29.30 -7.47
CA LEU A 433 -63.84 30.53 -8.11
C LEU A 433 -65.14 30.33 -8.85
N ALA A 434 -65.36 29.21 -9.56
CA ALA A 434 -66.62 28.89 -10.24
C ALA A 434 -67.77 28.70 -9.26
N GLU A 435 -67.50 28.00 -8.14
CA GLU A 435 -68.51 27.81 -7.06
C GLU A 435 -68.89 29.14 -6.41
N GLN A 436 -67.95 30.01 -6.07
CA GLN A 436 -68.19 31.33 -5.52
C GLN A 436 -69.01 32.18 -6.49
N GLN A 437 -68.73 32.13 -7.79
CA GLN A 437 -69.52 32.83 -8.81
C GLN A 437 -70.94 32.31 -8.89
N ALA A 438 -71.12 30.97 -8.86
CA ALA A 438 -72.43 30.36 -8.90
C ALA A 438 -73.26 30.73 -7.65
N THR A 439 -72.67 30.65 -6.46
CA THR A 439 -73.30 31.02 -5.22
C THR A 439 -73.74 32.50 -5.22
N THR A 440 -72.84 33.39 -5.67
CA THR A 440 -73.16 34.83 -5.76
C THR A 440 -74.36 35.11 -6.69
N VAL A 441 -74.49 34.41 -7.82
CA VAL A 441 -75.61 34.53 -8.75
C VAL A 441 -76.86 33.97 -8.11
N THR A 442 -76.79 32.82 -7.46
CA THR A 442 -77.99 32.22 -6.80
C THR A 442 -78.47 33.08 -5.66
N ASP A 443 -77.61 33.57 -4.81
CA ASP A 443 -78.00 34.49 -3.70
C ASP A 443 -78.61 35.79 -4.21
N PHE A 444 -78.07 36.36 -5.28
CA PHE A 444 -78.65 37.55 -5.91
C PHE A 444 -80.04 37.28 -6.38
N LEU A 445 -80.24 36.19 -7.11
CA LEU A 445 -81.59 35.84 -7.60
C LEU A 445 -82.58 35.55 -6.45
N ALA A 446 -82.13 34.77 -5.45
CA ALA A 446 -82.98 34.49 -4.28
C ALA A 446 -83.38 35.75 -3.52
N ASN A 447 -82.42 36.67 -3.32
CA ASN A 447 -82.74 37.97 -2.67
C ASN A 447 -83.69 38.85 -3.51
N LEU A 448 -83.51 38.84 -4.82
CA LEU A 448 -84.36 39.62 -5.73
C LEU A 448 -85.77 39.10 -5.68
N PHE A 449 -86.01 37.80 -5.59
CA PHE A 449 -87.38 37.24 -5.47
C PHE A 449 -87.97 37.34 -4.07
N ASN A 450 -87.16 37.11 -3.02
CA ASN A 450 -87.63 37.17 -1.63
C ASN A 450 -88.05 38.57 -1.18
N GLU A 451 -87.30 39.62 -1.55
CA GLU A 451 -87.59 40.98 -1.19
C GLU A 451 -88.84 41.51 -1.94
N ASN A 452 -89.12 40.95 -3.10
CA ASN A 452 -90.29 41.35 -3.90
C ASN A 452 -91.47 40.35 -3.78
N SER A 453 -91.46 39.47 -2.78
CA SER A 453 -92.55 38.55 -2.47
C SER A 453 -93.82 39.35 -2.08
N PRO A 454 -95.05 38.95 -2.49
CA PRO A 454 -96.29 39.61 -2.13
C PRO A 454 -96.54 39.80 -0.64
N ARG A 455 -95.81 39.07 0.22
CA ARG A 455 -95.87 39.23 1.69
C ARG A 455 -95.08 40.45 2.20
N ASN A 456 -94.17 40.99 1.44
CA ASN A 456 -93.35 42.13 1.84
C ASN A 456 -93.69 43.44 1.14
N THR A 457 -94.57 43.45 0.15
CA THR A 457 -94.96 44.63 -0.66
C THR A 457 -96.40 45.08 -0.43
N ALA A 458 -96.92 45.00 0.79
CA ALA A 458 -98.24 45.60 1.19
C ALA A 458 -99.35 45.55 0.13
N GLY A 459 -99.41 44.47 -0.68
CA GLY A 459 -100.51 44.25 -1.63
C GLY A 459 -100.35 44.82 -3.04
N GLU A 460 -99.27 45.48 -3.38
CA GLU A 460 -99.03 45.91 -4.77
C GLU A 460 -98.55 44.72 -5.62
N THR A 461 -99.21 44.40 -6.71
CA THR A 461 -98.78 43.42 -7.71
C THR A 461 -97.70 44.02 -8.59
N LEU A 462 -96.48 43.76 -8.26
CA LEU A 462 -95.33 44.19 -9.09
C LEU A 462 -95.33 43.46 -10.43
N SER A 463 -95.25 44.23 -11.50
CA SER A 463 -95.06 43.69 -12.85
C SER A 463 -93.69 43.05 -13.01
N ALA A 464 -93.61 42.01 -13.83
CA ALA A 464 -92.30 41.37 -14.17
C ALA A 464 -91.29 42.40 -14.71
N ARG A 465 -91.72 43.46 -15.34
CA ARG A 465 -90.94 44.61 -15.80
C ARG A 465 -90.31 45.40 -14.63
N ASP A 466 -91.05 45.63 -13.58
CA ASP A 466 -90.64 46.39 -12.40
C ASP A 466 -89.62 45.58 -11.62
N LEU A 467 -89.72 44.24 -11.54
CA LEU A 467 -88.72 43.33 -10.98
C LEU A 467 -87.43 43.37 -11.73
N LEU A 468 -87.47 43.38 -13.06
CA LEU A 468 -86.30 43.45 -13.90
C LEU A 468 -85.54 44.78 -13.78
N SER A 469 -86.30 45.91 -13.78
CA SER A 469 -85.67 47.23 -13.64
C SER A 469 -85.04 47.44 -12.26
N ARG A 470 -85.63 46.93 -11.19
CA ARG A 470 -85.03 46.90 -9.85
C ARG A 470 -83.82 45.97 -9.81
N GLY A 471 -83.84 44.81 -10.49
CA GLY A 471 -82.69 43.90 -10.66
C GLY A 471 -81.53 44.58 -11.37
N GLU A 472 -81.80 45.29 -12.48
CA GLU A 472 -80.73 46.04 -13.21
C GLU A 472 -80.08 47.12 -12.34
N ALA A 473 -80.89 47.92 -11.62
CA ALA A 473 -80.38 48.93 -10.71
C ALA A 473 -79.49 48.34 -9.57
N ARG A 474 -79.89 47.17 -9.08
CA ARG A 474 -79.22 46.52 -7.99
C ARG A 474 -77.91 45.83 -8.45
N VAL A 475 -77.85 45.29 -9.68
CA VAL A 475 -76.62 44.79 -10.28
C VAL A 475 -75.59 45.90 -10.40
N ALA A 476 -76.03 47.17 -10.69
CA ALA A 476 -75.13 48.31 -10.74
C ALA A 476 -74.48 48.63 -9.39
N GLN A 477 -75.18 48.37 -8.29
CA GLN A 477 -74.69 48.58 -6.90
C GLN A 477 -73.99 47.36 -6.30
N LEU A 478 -73.95 46.19 -6.95
CA LEU A 478 -73.37 44.98 -6.44
C LEU A 478 -71.84 45.08 -6.42
N ASN A 479 -71.22 44.84 -5.26
CA ASN A 479 -69.78 44.80 -5.10
C ASN A 479 -69.24 43.44 -5.54
N ALA A 480 -69.52 43.08 -6.81
CA ALA A 480 -69.12 41.80 -7.40
C ALA A 480 -68.11 42.01 -8.56
N ALA A 481 -67.32 40.97 -8.87
CA ALA A 481 -66.36 41.00 -9.96
C ALA A 481 -67.04 41.41 -11.30
N PRO A 482 -66.32 42.16 -12.19
CA PRO A 482 -66.91 42.64 -13.44
C PRO A 482 -67.57 41.57 -14.32
N ARG A 483 -67.04 40.37 -14.33
CA ARG A 483 -67.54 39.18 -15.07
C ARG A 483 -68.90 38.68 -14.50
N VAL A 484 -69.06 38.70 -13.20
CA VAL A 484 -70.27 38.28 -12.54
C VAL A 484 -71.37 39.31 -12.82
N ARG A 485 -71.08 40.61 -12.73
CA ARG A 485 -71.90 41.71 -13.08
C ARG A 485 -72.47 41.66 -14.53
N LEU A 486 -71.48 41.38 -15.47
CA LEU A 486 -71.81 41.25 -16.89
C LEU A 486 -72.78 40.05 -17.12
N ARG A 487 -72.52 38.91 -16.46
CA ARG A 487 -73.36 37.71 -16.60
C ARG A 487 -74.77 37.91 -16.03
N LEU A 488 -74.90 38.60 -14.90
CA LEU A 488 -76.17 38.97 -14.34
C LEU A 488 -76.96 39.93 -15.25
N LEU A 489 -76.29 40.94 -15.80
CA LEU A 489 -76.94 41.87 -16.78
C LEU A 489 -77.40 41.15 -18.06
N LEU A 490 -76.58 40.19 -18.55
CA LEU A 490 -76.95 39.36 -19.72
C LEU A 490 -78.22 38.51 -19.45
N VAL A 491 -78.27 37.88 -18.25
CA VAL A 491 -79.46 37.10 -17.84
C VAL A 491 -80.69 37.98 -17.74
N LEU A 492 -80.64 39.17 -17.10
CA LEU A 492 -81.72 40.10 -16.97
C LEU A 492 -82.15 40.68 -18.35
N ALA A 493 -81.18 40.96 -19.24
CA ALA A 493 -81.45 41.43 -20.58
C ALA A 493 -82.17 40.38 -21.44
N ASN A 494 -81.73 39.08 -21.35
CA ASN A 494 -82.41 37.99 -22.04
C ASN A 494 -83.92 37.82 -21.56
N VAL A 495 -84.10 37.78 -20.23
CA VAL A 495 -85.46 37.69 -19.67
C VAL A 495 -86.32 38.87 -20.08
N ARG A 496 -85.72 40.08 -20.16
CA ARG A 496 -86.43 41.28 -20.66
C ARG A 496 -86.81 41.20 -22.14
N ALA A 497 -85.91 40.64 -22.96
CA ALA A 497 -86.15 40.40 -24.37
C ALA A 497 -87.32 39.42 -24.58
N ASP A 498 -87.37 38.33 -23.82
CA ASP A 498 -88.37 37.30 -23.87
C ASP A 498 -89.77 37.88 -23.44
N LEU A 499 -89.86 38.70 -22.39
CA LEU A 499 -91.03 39.37 -21.93
C LEU A 499 -91.53 40.40 -22.92
N ASN A 500 -90.70 41.05 -23.68
CA ASN A 500 -91.09 41.97 -24.74
C ASN A 500 -91.62 41.25 -26.00
N HIS A 501 -91.16 40.03 -26.23
CA HIS A 501 -91.61 39.17 -27.32
C HIS A 501 -93.05 38.63 -27.02
N THR A 502 -93.34 38.22 -25.77
CA THR A 502 -94.64 37.71 -25.35
C THR A 502 -95.67 38.81 -25.30
N SER A 503 -95.33 40.06 -25.00
CA SER A 503 -96.28 41.19 -24.98
C SER A 503 -96.57 41.78 -26.37
N ARG A 504 -96.05 41.27 -27.46
CA ARG A 504 -96.36 41.62 -28.85
C ARG A 504 -97.21 40.55 -29.56
N ALA A 505 -97.48 39.42 -28.89
CA ALA A 505 -98.22 38.28 -29.43
C ALA A 505 -99.69 38.23 -28.90
N ASP A 506 -100.05 39.07 -27.93
CA ASP A 506 -101.40 39.37 -27.51
C ASP A 506 -101.80 40.74 -28.08
#